data_57bde4da534a59db7dbd5270fc0c822c
#
_entry.id   57bde4da534a59db7dbd5270fc0c822c
#
_cell.length_a   1.000
_cell.length_b   1.000
_cell.length_c   1.000
_cell.angle_alpha   90.00
_cell.angle_beta   90.00
_cell.angle_gamma   90.00
#
_symmetry.space_group_name_H-M   'P 1'
#
loop_
_entity.id
_entity.type
_entity.pdbx_description
1 polymer ?
#
loop_
_entity_poly.entity_id
_entity_poly.type
_entity_poly.pdbx_seq_one_letter_code
_entity_poly.pdbx_strand_id
1 'polypeptide(L)'
;MYEGKFPHKRYKLTLDFLKNHIDTSESILDLGVENQFTEVMKSNGYKVSNTKGEDLDLDTSAITSSSATVVTAFEIFEHLLSPFTVLKDVKSNKLIASIPLKLWFAPAYRSKTDKWDR
;
A
#
# COMPACT_ATOMS: atom_id res chain seq x y z
N MET A 1 2.04 3.44 -22.68
CA MET A 1 1.11 3.76 -21.87
C MET A 1 1.56 4.45 -20.65
N TYR A 2 0.71 5.02 -20.04
CA TYR A 2 1.07 5.76 -18.96
C TYR A 2 1.68 4.97 -17.84
N GLU A 3 1.47 3.69 -17.80
CA GLU A 3 2.09 2.88 -16.86
C GLU A 3 3.56 2.79 -17.02
N GLY A 4 4.07 3.00 -18.18
CA GLY A 4 5.48 2.98 -18.39
C GLY A 4 6.19 4.17 -17.86
N LYS A 5 5.53 5.34 -17.74
CA LYS A 5 6.22 6.47 -17.23
C LYS A 5 5.77 6.87 -15.89
N PHE A 6 4.51 6.76 -15.65
CA PHE A 6 3.95 7.21 -14.42
C PHE A 6 4.43 6.42 -13.25
N PRO A 7 4.46 5.08 -13.30
CA PRO A 7 4.90 4.31 -12.15
C PRO A 7 6.35 4.54 -11.77
N HIS A 8 7.20 4.88 -12.71
CA HIS A 8 8.61 5.05 -12.37
C HIS A 8 8.81 6.13 -11.31
N LYS A 9 8.17 7.26 -11.47
CA LYS A 9 8.32 8.32 -10.50
C LYS A 9 7.72 7.96 -9.16
N ARG A 10 6.54 7.38 -9.19
CA ARG A 10 5.87 6.96 -7.97
C ARG A 10 6.67 5.87 -7.26
N TYR A 11 7.21 4.93 -8.04
CA TYR A 11 8.00 3.86 -7.46
C TYR A 11 9.26 4.41 -6.80
N LYS A 12 9.91 5.39 -7.42
CA LYS A 12 11.10 5.95 -6.83
C LYS A 12 10.78 6.65 -5.51
N LEU A 13 9.73 7.42 -5.48
CA LEU A 13 9.34 8.11 -4.25
C LEU A 13 8.98 7.12 -3.16
N THR A 14 8.24 6.08 -3.51
CA THR A 14 7.84 5.07 -2.56
C THR A 14 9.06 4.31 -2.05
N LEU A 15 9.96 3.97 -2.94
CA LEU A 15 11.15 3.24 -2.55
C LEU A 15 12.03 4.08 -1.65
N ASP A 16 12.17 5.37 -1.93
CA ASP A 16 12.95 6.26 -1.08
C ASP A 16 12.34 6.34 0.32
N PHE A 17 11.02 6.38 0.38
CA PHE A 17 10.34 6.39 1.65
C PHE A 17 10.60 5.10 2.41
N LEU A 18 10.55 3.96 1.74
CA LEU A 18 10.82 2.68 2.37
C LEU A 18 12.24 2.62 2.91
N LYS A 19 13.19 3.10 2.13
CA LYS A 19 14.59 3.07 2.55
C LYS A 19 14.84 3.90 3.79
N ASN A 20 14.03 4.92 4.01
CA ASN A 20 14.17 5.75 5.18
C ASN A 20 13.50 5.17 6.42
N HIS A 21 12.61 4.20 6.24
CA HIS A 21 11.80 3.71 7.36
C HIS A 21 11.90 2.23 7.61
N ILE A 22 12.40 1.45 6.66
CA ILE A 22 12.47 0.01 6.78
C ILE A 22 13.85 -0.48 6.43
N ASP A 23 14.39 -1.34 7.30
CA ASP A 23 15.67 -1.96 7.04
C ASP A 23 15.44 -3.22 6.22
N THR A 24 16.40 -3.58 5.38
CA THR A 24 16.27 -4.78 4.56
C THR A 24 16.27 -6.08 5.37
N SER A 25 16.62 -6.00 6.65
CA SER A 25 16.51 -7.17 7.51
C SER A 25 15.07 -7.47 7.91
N GLU A 26 14.17 -6.51 7.72
CA GLU A 26 12.77 -6.71 8.08
C GLU A 26 12.03 -7.43 6.96
N SER A 27 11.01 -8.18 7.34
CA SER A 27 10.20 -8.89 6.35
C SER A 27 8.91 -8.11 6.09
N ILE A 28 8.50 -8.09 4.84
CA ILE A 28 7.37 -7.29 4.39
C ILE A 28 6.27 -8.20 3.87
N LEU A 29 5.04 -7.97 4.34
CA LEU A 29 3.87 -8.53 3.68
C LEU A 29 3.21 -7.37 2.92
N ASP A 30 3.21 -7.46 1.61
CA ASP A 30 2.61 -6.43 0.76
C ASP A 30 1.20 -6.88 0.40
N LEU A 31 0.21 -6.07 0.74
CA LEU A 31 -1.17 -6.42 0.47
C LEU A 31 -1.46 -6.23 -1.01
N GLY A 32 -2.04 -7.25 -1.63
CA GLY A 32 -2.28 -7.27 -3.06
C GLY A 32 -1.41 -8.33 -3.72
N VAL A 33 -1.78 -8.71 -4.93
CA VAL A 33 -1.02 -9.73 -5.66
C VAL A 33 0.33 -9.17 -6.07
N GLU A 34 1.27 -10.05 -6.29
CA GLU A 34 2.60 -9.70 -6.75
C GLU A 34 2.51 -8.84 -8.01
N ASN A 35 3.30 -7.78 -8.05
CA ASN A 35 3.23 -6.84 -9.15
C ASN A 35 4.62 -6.28 -9.43
N GLN A 36 4.68 -5.29 -10.31
CA GLN A 36 5.95 -4.72 -10.72
C GLN A 36 6.72 -4.10 -9.56
N PHE A 37 6.03 -3.45 -8.65
CA PHE A 37 6.72 -2.85 -7.50
C PHE A 37 7.25 -3.90 -6.53
N THR A 38 6.62 -5.07 -6.47
CA THR A 38 7.15 -6.19 -5.70
C THR A 38 8.56 -6.51 -6.18
N GLU A 39 8.76 -6.54 -7.50
CA GLU A 39 10.07 -6.82 -8.05
C GLU A 39 11.05 -5.71 -7.73
N VAL A 40 10.60 -4.47 -7.74
CA VAL A 40 11.45 -3.34 -7.38
C VAL A 40 11.92 -3.48 -5.94
N MET A 41 11.02 -3.82 -5.04
CA MET A 41 11.38 -4.00 -3.65
C MET A 41 12.37 -5.14 -3.48
N LYS A 42 12.11 -6.26 -4.12
CA LYS A 42 13.00 -7.42 -4.01
C LYS A 42 14.39 -7.13 -4.58
N SER A 43 14.45 -6.42 -5.69
CA SER A 43 15.75 -6.10 -6.28
C SER A 43 16.54 -5.08 -5.45
N ASN A 44 15.88 -4.43 -4.51
CA ASN A 44 16.57 -3.54 -3.58
C ASN A 44 16.85 -4.20 -2.24
N GLY A 45 16.72 -5.51 -2.18
CA GLY A 45 17.15 -6.27 -1.01
C GLY A 45 16.08 -6.58 0.01
N TYR A 46 14.84 -6.17 -0.23
CA TYR A 46 13.77 -6.43 0.72
C TYR A 46 13.20 -7.83 0.56
N LYS A 47 12.78 -8.41 1.68
CA LYS A 47 12.13 -9.72 1.70
C LYS A 47 10.63 -9.47 1.68
N VAL A 48 10.00 -9.76 0.55
CA VAL A 48 8.60 -9.40 0.35
C VAL A 48 7.78 -10.63 0.02
N SER A 49 6.64 -10.76 0.67
CA SER A 49 5.61 -11.72 0.29
C SER A 49 4.33 -10.93 0.03
N ASN A 50 3.43 -11.50 -0.74
CA ASN A 50 2.19 -10.82 -1.12
C ASN A 50 0.98 -11.65 -0.75
N THR A 51 -0.17 -10.99 -0.60
CA THR A 51 -1.43 -11.72 -0.51
C THR A 51 -1.74 -12.25 -1.90
N LYS A 52 -2.74 -13.14 -2.00
CA LYS A 52 -2.96 -13.88 -3.24
C LYS A 52 -4.21 -13.46 -3.99
N GLY A 53 -4.69 -12.28 -3.74
CA GLY A 53 -5.85 -11.77 -4.45
C GLY A 53 -7.17 -12.02 -3.75
N GLU A 54 -7.12 -12.46 -2.50
CA GLU A 54 -8.33 -12.64 -1.73
C GLU A 54 -8.98 -11.29 -1.46
N ASP A 55 -10.27 -11.31 -1.26
CA ASP A 55 -11.00 -10.10 -0.95
C ASP A 55 -10.72 -9.73 0.51
N LEU A 56 -9.92 -8.71 0.70
CA LEU A 56 -9.47 -8.33 2.04
C LEU A 56 -10.61 -7.79 2.92
N ASP A 57 -11.73 -7.41 2.33
CA ASP A 57 -12.91 -7.06 3.11
C ASP A 57 -13.50 -8.29 3.80
N LEU A 58 -13.24 -9.48 3.26
CA LEU A 58 -13.83 -10.71 3.76
C LEU A 58 -12.81 -11.69 4.33
N ASP A 59 -11.57 -11.60 3.89
CA ASP A 59 -10.57 -12.61 4.24
C ASP A 59 -9.24 -11.93 4.56
N THR A 60 -8.92 -11.80 5.83
CA THR A 60 -7.66 -11.23 6.28
C THR A 60 -6.72 -12.30 6.82
N SER A 61 -6.97 -13.57 6.47
CA SER A 61 -6.17 -14.66 7.04
C SER A 61 -4.67 -14.54 6.71
N ALA A 62 -4.34 -14.01 5.53
CA ALA A 62 -2.94 -13.83 5.18
C ALA A 62 -2.26 -12.83 6.12
N ILE A 63 -3.02 -11.85 6.59
CA ILE A 63 -2.49 -10.84 7.50
C ILE A 63 -2.34 -11.42 8.90
N THR A 64 -3.38 -12.08 9.39
CA THR A 64 -3.36 -12.60 10.75
C THR A 64 -2.36 -13.73 10.92
N SER A 65 -2.08 -14.47 9.88
CA SER A 65 -1.14 -15.60 9.97
C SER A 65 0.29 -15.20 9.60
N SER A 66 0.52 -13.95 9.22
CA SER A 66 1.83 -13.50 8.78
C SER A 66 2.74 -13.24 9.97
N SER A 67 4.03 -13.55 9.78
CA SER A 67 5.05 -13.20 10.76
C SER A 67 5.87 -12.00 10.29
N ALA A 68 5.42 -11.33 9.24
CA ALA A 68 6.13 -10.16 8.72
C ALA A 68 6.16 -9.05 9.76
N THR A 69 7.26 -8.31 9.79
CA THR A 69 7.41 -7.20 10.73
C THR A 69 6.85 -5.90 10.16
N VAL A 70 6.61 -5.86 8.86
CA VAL A 70 6.08 -4.69 8.18
C VAL A 70 4.96 -5.13 7.25
N VAL A 71 3.88 -4.38 7.23
CA VAL A 71 2.81 -4.58 6.25
C VAL A 71 2.78 -3.35 5.37
N THR A 72 2.74 -3.54 4.06
CA THR A 72 2.62 -2.43 3.12
C THR A 72 1.30 -2.56 2.36
N ALA A 73 0.71 -1.43 2.02
CA ALA A 73 -0.55 -1.40 1.30
C ALA A 73 -0.52 -0.19 0.35
N PHE A 74 -0.03 -0.42 -0.88
CA PHE A 74 0.13 0.66 -1.83
C PHE A 74 -1.11 0.77 -2.70
N GLU A 75 -1.91 1.79 -2.43
CA GLU A 75 -3.14 2.08 -3.16
C GLU A 75 -4.14 0.93 -3.10
N ILE A 76 -4.26 0.36 -1.91
CA ILE A 76 -5.18 -0.74 -1.65
C ILE A 76 -6.41 -0.26 -0.88
N PHE A 77 -6.21 0.60 0.11
CA PHE A 77 -7.28 0.95 1.03
C PHE A 77 -8.46 1.66 0.35
N GLU A 78 -8.20 2.40 -0.72
CA GLU A 78 -9.30 3.09 -1.41
C GLU A 78 -10.22 2.13 -2.14
N HIS A 79 -9.80 0.88 -2.32
CA HIS A 79 -10.63 -0.13 -2.98
C HIS A 79 -11.39 -1.00 -1.99
N LEU A 80 -11.16 -0.83 -0.70
CA LEU A 80 -11.82 -1.64 0.30
C LEU A 80 -13.08 -0.99 0.80
N LEU A 81 -14.11 -1.78 1.05
CA LEU A 81 -15.33 -1.29 1.65
C LEU A 81 -15.12 -1.02 3.13
N SER A 82 -14.27 -1.80 3.77
CA SER A 82 -14.01 -1.66 5.18
C SER A 82 -12.51 -1.76 5.47
N PRO A 83 -11.76 -0.72 5.16
CA PRO A 83 -10.32 -0.77 5.41
C PRO A 83 -10.00 -0.91 6.89
N PHE A 84 -10.91 -0.51 7.76
CA PHE A 84 -10.72 -0.61 9.18
C PHE A 84 -10.55 -2.05 9.64
N THR A 85 -11.21 -3.00 8.95
CA THR A 85 -11.07 -4.41 9.28
C THR A 85 -9.64 -4.86 9.06
N VAL A 86 -9.04 -4.42 7.96
CA VAL A 86 -7.66 -4.75 7.67
C VAL A 86 -6.74 -4.12 8.71
N LEU A 87 -6.95 -2.84 9.00
CA LEU A 87 -6.12 -2.15 9.98
C LEU A 87 -6.16 -2.82 11.33
N LYS A 88 -7.34 -3.27 11.71
CA LYS A 88 -7.51 -3.93 12.99
C LYS A 88 -6.72 -5.23 13.07
N ASP A 89 -6.60 -5.93 11.97
CA ASP A 89 -5.94 -7.23 11.94
C ASP A 89 -4.43 -7.15 11.71
N VAL A 90 -3.91 -5.99 11.36
CA VAL A 90 -2.48 -5.81 11.22
C VAL A 90 -1.85 -5.78 12.60
N LYS A 91 -0.94 -6.70 12.84
CA LYS A 91 -0.26 -6.78 14.14
C LYS A 91 1.23 -6.59 14.01
N SER A 92 1.70 -6.22 12.85
CA SER A 92 3.11 -5.97 12.62
C SER A 92 3.53 -4.67 13.30
N ASN A 93 4.83 -4.47 13.44
CA ASN A 93 5.35 -3.27 14.05
C ASN A 93 5.11 -2.02 13.23
N LYS A 94 5.03 -2.18 11.93
CA LYS A 94 4.87 -1.04 11.03
C LYS A 94 3.85 -1.33 9.96
N LEU A 95 3.10 -0.31 9.61
CA LEU A 95 2.19 -0.35 8.47
C LEU A 95 2.51 0.87 7.63
N ILE A 96 2.81 0.65 6.36
CA ILE A 96 3.08 1.74 5.42
C ILE A 96 2.08 1.63 4.28
N ALA A 97 1.34 2.69 4.06
CA ALA A 97 0.29 2.69 3.05
C ALA A 97 0.40 3.93 2.18
N SER A 98 -0.02 3.81 0.95
CA SER A 98 -0.19 4.97 0.09
C SER A 98 -1.63 5.01 -0.40
N ILE A 99 -2.16 6.22 -0.50
CA ILE A 99 -3.51 6.45 -0.95
C ILE A 99 -3.43 7.60 -1.93
N PRO A 100 -4.13 7.53 -3.06
CA PRO A 100 -4.09 8.65 -3.99
C PRO A 100 -4.72 9.88 -3.36
N LEU A 101 -4.01 10.99 -3.46
CA LEU A 101 -4.51 12.24 -2.90
C LEU A 101 -5.49 12.92 -3.83
N LYS A 102 -5.49 12.56 -5.09
CA LYS A 102 -6.35 13.19 -6.06
C LYS A 102 -7.34 12.19 -6.60
N LEU A 103 -8.59 12.35 -6.26
CA LEU A 103 -9.65 11.49 -6.72
C LEU A 103 -10.29 12.11 -7.93
N TRP A 104 -10.87 11.27 -8.81
CA TRP A 104 -11.48 11.76 -10.03
C TRP A 104 -12.64 12.72 -9.75
N PHE A 105 -13.29 12.61 -8.63
CA PHE A 105 -14.41 13.50 -8.31
C PHE A 105 -13.98 14.68 -7.45
N ALA A 106 -12.71 14.80 -7.12
CA ALA A 106 -12.24 15.84 -6.24
C ALA A 106 -12.58 17.27 -6.67
N PRO A 107 -12.52 17.60 -7.95
CA PRO A 107 -12.88 18.97 -8.34
C PRO A 107 -14.31 19.33 -8.00
N ALA A 108 -15.26 18.43 -8.24
CA ALA A 108 -16.64 18.70 -7.91
C ALA A 108 -16.87 18.78 -6.41
N TYR A 109 -16.20 17.92 -5.69
CA TYR A 109 -16.27 17.90 -4.25
C TYR A 109 -15.74 19.21 -3.69
N ARG A 110 -14.63 19.67 -4.18
CA ARG A 110 -14.02 20.88 -3.73
C ARG A 110 -14.88 22.10 -3.96
N SER A 111 -15.58 22.15 -5.07
CA SER A 111 -16.40 23.29 -5.35
C SER A 111 -17.53 23.42 -4.33
N LYS A 112 -17.90 22.32 -3.68
CA LYS A 112 -18.97 22.36 -2.70
C LYS A 112 -18.47 22.51 -1.28
N THR A 113 -17.27 22.06 -1.00
CA THR A 113 -16.79 21.99 0.36
C THR A 113 -15.42 22.63 0.52
N ASP A 114 -15.18 23.66 -0.22
CA ASP A 114 -13.92 24.38 -0.15
C ASP A 114 -13.43 24.67 1.23
N LYS A 115 -14.31 25.05 2.07
CA LYS A 115 -13.92 25.49 3.37
C LYS A 115 -13.30 24.41 4.19
N TRP A 116 -13.59 23.17 4.00
CA TRP A 116 -12.90 22.18 4.80
C TRP A 116 -11.86 21.39 4.03
N ASP A 117 -11.61 21.80 2.87
CA ASP A 117 -10.49 21.29 2.16
C ASP A 117 -9.23 21.99 2.59
N ARG A 118 -9.28 23.03 3.31
CA ARG A 118 -8.11 23.77 3.72
C ARG A 118 -7.45 23.27 4.96
#